data_03c97ffc23713e6c056811baa79ff3da
#
_entry.id   03c97ffc23713e6c056811baa79ff3da
#
_cell.length_a   1.000
_cell.length_b   1.000
_cell.length_c   1.000
_cell.angle_alpha   90.00
_cell.angle_beta   90.00
_cell.angle_gamma   90.00
#
_symmetry.space_group_name_H-M   'P 1'
#
loop_
_entity.id
_entity.type
_entity.pdbx_description
1 polymer ?
#
loop_
_entity_poly.entity_id
_entity_poly.type
_entity_poly.pdbx_seq_one_letter_code
_entity_poly.pdbx_strand_id
1 'polypeptide(L)'
;MAENKKDPISTAGAAMRKAAGTGLFKNIENLYAERVRQLFKKNDDIRDRGLTPPDDVVRETDISYGTDPAQALDIYYPAGASGPLPAIISVHGGGFVYGDKERYQFYCMSLAQRGFAVVNYSYRLAPEHRFPAQLQDTNMVMRMIGGLSMIDMNNLFMVGDSAGAHLACQYCAALTNPGYARTLGIETPPVTIRACAFNCGLYMFDPKKDRMMARCYLDGPLSDYSDKTDLFGNITEDFPPAFIMTSTGDFLQARAEPFAALLTRIGVENELHVYGDEENRPGHVFHCNIRDPLGARCNDDECRFFMRHTV
;
A
#
# COMPACT_ATOMS: atom_id res chain seq x y z
N MET A 1 52.82 -17.52 23.36
CA MET A 1 51.49 -17.16 22.85
C MET A 1 51.07 -15.85 23.47
N ALA A 2 51.11 -14.76 22.74
CA ALA A 2 50.76 -13.44 23.24
C ALA A 2 49.28 -13.19 22.92
N GLU A 3 48.46 -13.10 23.96
CA GLU A 3 47.08 -12.68 23.87
C GLU A 3 47.00 -11.22 23.41
N ASN A 4 46.42 -11.02 22.25
CA ASN A 4 46.16 -9.70 21.66
C ASN A 4 44.99 -9.05 22.42
N LYS A 5 45.26 -8.37 23.54
CA LYS A 5 44.26 -7.55 24.25
C LYS A 5 43.88 -6.37 23.38
N LYS A 6 42.69 -6.40 22.77
CA LYS A 6 42.12 -5.26 22.09
C LYS A 6 42.03 -4.10 23.06
N ASP A 7 42.58 -2.96 22.66
CA ASP A 7 42.60 -1.71 23.42
C ASP A 7 41.15 -1.24 23.72
N PRO A 8 40.74 -1.14 24.99
CA PRO A 8 39.37 -0.74 25.36
C PRO A 8 39.02 0.67 24.91
N ILE A 9 40.00 1.55 24.65
CA ILE A 9 39.76 2.92 24.16
C ILE A 9 39.32 2.92 22.67
N SER A 10 39.88 2.00 21.86
CA SER A 10 39.53 1.87 20.45
C SER A 10 38.11 1.34 20.26
N THR A 11 37.67 0.42 21.12
CA THR A 11 36.30 -0.14 21.10
C THR A 11 35.24 0.87 21.55
N ALA A 12 35.53 1.66 22.58
CA ALA A 12 34.62 2.73 23.05
C ALA A 12 34.48 3.84 22.03
N GLY A 13 35.55 4.24 21.35
CA GLY A 13 35.53 5.27 20.30
C GLY A 13 34.79 4.83 19.03
N ALA A 14 34.82 3.53 18.69
CA ALA A 14 34.03 2.97 17.58
C ALA A 14 32.53 2.91 17.91
N ALA A 15 32.20 2.51 19.14
CA ALA A 15 30.81 2.50 19.63
C ALA A 15 30.19 3.90 19.71
N MET A 16 30.95 4.90 20.20
CA MET A 16 30.50 6.31 20.21
C MET A 16 30.30 6.90 18.80
N ARG A 17 31.20 6.59 17.84
CA ARG A 17 31.03 7.02 16.44
C ARG A 17 29.84 6.36 15.78
N LYS A 18 29.57 5.10 16.09
CA LYS A 18 28.38 4.38 15.59
C LYS A 18 27.10 4.97 16.19
N ALA A 19 27.08 5.27 17.49
CA ALA A 19 25.94 5.88 18.17
C ALA A 19 25.68 7.32 17.70
N ALA A 20 26.73 8.15 17.50
CA ALA A 20 26.60 9.50 16.96
C ALA A 20 26.13 9.47 15.49
N GLY A 21 26.63 8.53 14.69
CA GLY A 21 26.17 8.31 13.31
C GLY A 21 24.70 7.90 13.25
N THR A 22 24.25 6.99 14.11
CA THR A 22 22.85 6.57 14.17
C THR A 22 21.92 7.69 14.60
N GLY A 23 22.32 8.55 15.55
CA GLY A 23 21.53 9.71 15.97
C GLY A 23 21.35 10.75 14.84
N LEU A 24 22.43 11.06 14.11
CA LEU A 24 22.37 11.99 12.97
C LEU A 24 21.48 11.45 11.85
N PHE A 25 21.60 10.19 11.51
CA PHE A 25 20.74 9.58 10.48
C PHE A 25 19.27 9.56 10.88
N LYS A 26 18.97 9.22 12.12
CA LYS A 26 17.59 9.24 12.64
C LYS A 26 16.96 10.64 12.55
N ASN A 27 17.73 11.69 12.80
CA ASN A 27 17.27 13.07 12.62
C ASN A 27 16.96 13.40 11.14
N ILE A 28 17.79 12.92 10.21
CA ILE A 28 17.57 13.13 8.76
C ILE A 28 16.32 12.38 8.29
N GLU A 29 16.11 11.15 8.74
CA GLU A 29 14.93 10.35 8.42
C GLU A 29 13.65 10.99 8.94
N ASN A 30 13.64 11.47 10.19
CA ASN A 30 12.52 12.19 10.76
C ASN A 30 12.22 13.48 10.00
N LEU A 31 13.25 14.25 9.61
CA LEU A 31 13.07 15.49 8.84
C LEU A 31 12.51 15.20 7.44
N TYR A 32 12.95 14.12 6.81
CA TYR A 32 12.40 13.69 5.52
C TYR A 32 10.92 13.30 5.65
N ALA A 33 10.59 12.46 6.63
CA ALA A 33 9.22 12.02 6.88
C ALA A 33 8.30 13.22 7.16
N GLU A 34 8.75 14.17 7.98
CA GLU A 34 8.00 15.38 8.30
C GLU A 34 7.72 16.25 7.05
N ARG A 35 8.72 16.43 6.17
CA ARG A 35 8.54 17.17 4.92
C ARG A 35 7.56 16.46 3.97
N VAL A 36 7.65 15.15 3.86
CA VAL A 36 6.71 14.36 3.04
C VAL A 36 5.30 14.50 3.60
N ARG A 37 5.12 14.37 4.92
CA ARG A 37 3.84 14.55 5.62
C ARG A 37 3.22 15.91 5.34
N GLN A 38 3.99 16.97 5.47
CA GLN A 38 3.51 18.35 5.23
C GLN A 38 3.10 18.57 3.76
N LEU A 39 3.92 18.10 2.82
CA LEU A 39 3.66 18.25 1.39
C LEU A 39 2.40 17.48 0.96
N PHE A 40 2.30 16.21 1.35
CA PHE A 40 1.19 15.34 0.94
C PHE A 40 -0.10 15.79 1.61
N LYS A 41 -0.04 16.12 2.91
CA LYS A 41 -1.20 16.70 3.60
C LYS A 41 -1.74 17.95 2.90
N LYS A 42 -0.87 18.86 2.48
CA LYS A 42 -1.29 20.06 1.75
C LYS A 42 -2.00 19.72 0.43
N ASN A 43 -1.48 18.74 -0.31
CA ASN A 43 -2.07 18.31 -1.57
C ASN A 43 -3.43 17.64 -1.36
N ASP A 44 -3.54 16.78 -0.35
CA ASP A 44 -4.81 16.13 -0.01
C ASP A 44 -5.85 17.11 0.51
N ASP A 45 -5.45 18.09 1.36
CA ASP A 45 -6.34 19.15 1.83
C ASP A 45 -6.89 20.01 0.67
N ILE A 46 -6.11 20.17 -0.42
CA ILE A 46 -6.57 20.86 -1.64
C ILE A 46 -7.50 19.97 -2.45
N ARG A 47 -7.12 18.68 -2.63
CA ARG A 47 -7.93 17.68 -3.35
C ARG A 47 -9.31 17.55 -2.75
N ASP A 48 -9.38 17.43 -1.42
CA ASP A 48 -10.63 17.08 -0.71
C ASP A 48 -11.43 18.31 -0.25
N ARG A 49 -10.93 19.53 -0.50
CA ARG A 49 -11.59 20.75 -0.07
C ARG A 49 -13.02 20.84 -0.55
N GLY A 50 -13.97 20.95 0.38
CA GLY A 50 -15.40 21.08 0.12
C GLY A 50 -16.10 19.79 -0.27
N LEU A 51 -15.42 18.64 -0.23
CA LEU A 51 -16.09 17.35 -0.33
C LEU A 51 -16.83 17.06 0.97
N THR A 52 -17.98 16.43 0.84
CA THR A 52 -18.78 15.88 1.93
C THR A 52 -19.08 14.41 1.63
N PRO A 53 -19.24 13.58 2.63
CA PRO A 53 -19.66 12.19 2.43
C PRO A 53 -20.99 12.13 1.67
N PRO A 54 -21.12 11.24 0.67
CA PRO A 54 -22.35 11.06 -0.07
C PRO A 54 -23.44 10.40 0.81
N ASP A 55 -24.69 10.82 0.64
CA ASP A 55 -25.84 10.33 1.44
C ASP A 55 -26.23 8.87 1.09
N ASP A 56 -25.80 8.37 -0.07
CA ASP A 56 -26.07 7.02 -0.56
C ASP A 56 -25.01 5.98 -0.13
N VAL A 57 -24.10 6.34 0.77
CA VAL A 57 -23.09 5.45 1.34
C VAL A 57 -23.21 5.39 2.86
N VAL A 58 -23.37 4.18 3.39
CA VAL A 58 -23.25 3.91 4.83
C VAL A 58 -21.79 3.93 5.22
N ARG A 59 -21.49 4.46 6.40
CA ARG A 59 -20.16 4.58 6.96
C ARG A 59 -20.13 4.01 8.37
N GLU A 60 -19.39 2.94 8.56
CA GLU A 60 -19.02 2.43 9.88
C GLU A 60 -17.57 2.84 10.13
N THR A 61 -17.32 3.72 11.09
CA THR A 61 -16.01 4.38 11.27
C THR A 61 -15.34 4.00 12.57
N ASP A 62 -14.00 4.14 12.59
CA ASP A 62 -13.17 4.00 13.78
C ASP A 62 -13.23 2.63 14.45
N ILE A 63 -13.37 1.57 13.63
CA ILE A 63 -13.36 0.19 14.09
C ILE A 63 -11.90 -0.19 14.37
N SER A 64 -11.56 -0.44 15.64
CA SER A 64 -10.22 -0.87 16.02
C SER A 64 -9.93 -2.29 15.58
N TYR A 65 -8.79 -2.52 14.91
CA TYR A 65 -8.30 -3.85 14.57
C TYR A 65 -7.04 -4.27 15.33
N GLY A 66 -6.54 -3.39 16.22
CA GLY A 66 -5.37 -3.63 17.05
C GLY A 66 -5.35 -2.77 18.29
N THR A 67 -4.20 -2.70 18.95
CA THR A 67 -4.02 -1.95 20.21
C THR A 67 -3.37 -0.58 20.04
N ASP A 68 -2.76 -0.32 18.88
CA ASP A 68 -2.18 0.99 18.56
C ASP A 68 -3.29 1.93 18.08
N PRO A 69 -3.30 3.22 18.47
CA PRO A 69 -4.31 4.18 18.00
C PRO A 69 -4.38 4.33 16.47
N ALA A 70 -3.28 4.07 15.75
CA ALA A 70 -3.26 4.08 14.29
C ALA A 70 -3.95 2.84 13.68
N GLN A 71 -4.20 1.78 14.46
CA GLN A 71 -4.79 0.53 13.99
C GLN A 71 -6.33 0.61 14.01
N ALA A 72 -6.88 1.44 13.13
CA ALA A 72 -8.32 1.62 12.94
C ALA A 72 -8.70 1.51 11.46
N LEU A 73 -9.91 1.04 11.20
CA LEU A 73 -10.49 0.94 9.87
C LEU A 73 -11.89 1.52 9.83
N ASP A 74 -12.30 1.91 8.62
CA ASP A 74 -13.68 2.26 8.28
C ASP A 74 -14.21 1.27 7.25
N ILE A 75 -15.53 1.07 7.26
CA ILE A 75 -16.22 0.29 6.24
C ILE A 75 -17.23 1.20 5.54
N TYR A 76 -17.21 1.19 4.22
CA TYR A 76 -18.16 1.94 3.39
C TYR A 76 -18.90 0.99 2.47
N TYR A 77 -20.23 1.15 2.37
CA TYR A 77 -21.05 0.35 1.46
C TYR A 77 -22.32 1.10 1.03
N PRO A 78 -22.96 0.74 -0.10
CA PRO A 78 -24.20 1.40 -0.55
C PRO A 78 -25.31 1.34 0.50
N ALA A 79 -26.02 2.45 0.74
CA ALA A 79 -27.07 2.55 1.74
C ALA A 79 -28.27 1.60 1.47
N GLY A 80 -28.44 1.15 0.23
CA GLY A 80 -29.48 0.18 -0.14
C GLY A 80 -29.08 -1.29 -0.05
N ALA A 81 -27.88 -1.60 0.44
CA ALA A 81 -27.39 -2.97 0.53
C ALA A 81 -28.20 -3.79 1.54
N SER A 82 -28.65 -4.98 1.12
CA SER A 82 -29.47 -5.89 1.95
C SER A 82 -28.72 -7.14 2.43
N GLY A 83 -27.43 -7.23 2.16
CA GLY A 83 -26.58 -8.37 2.56
C GLY A 83 -25.11 -8.13 2.18
N PRO A 84 -24.26 -9.16 2.37
CA PRO A 84 -22.84 -9.07 2.06
C PRO A 84 -22.58 -8.70 0.60
N LEU A 85 -21.57 -7.86 0.38
CA LEU A 85 -21.16 -7.35 -0.93
C LEU A 85 -19.75 -7.82 -1.27
N PRO A 86 -19.41 -7.94 -2.57
CA PRO A 86 -18.02 -8.03 -2.99
C PRO A 86 -17.20 -6.92 -2.31
N ALA A 87 -16.04 -7.27 -1.77
CA ALA A 87 -15.34 -6.36 -0.87
C ALA A 87 -13.95 -5.97 -1.39
N ILE A 88 -13.64 -4.69 -1.29
CA ILE A 88 -12.34 -4.11 -1.62
C ILE A 88 -11.60 -3.77 -0.33
N ILE A 89 -10.37 -4.29 -0.18
CA ILE A 89 -9.45 -3.92 0.89
C ILE A 89 -8.52 -2.84 0.33
N SER A 90 -8.65 -1.61 0.83
CA SER A 90 -7.92 -0.44 0.34
C SER A 90 -6.68 -0.17 1.19
N VAL A 91 -5.51 -0.27 0.56
CA VAL A 91 -4.18 -0.05 1.17
C VAL A 91 -3.66 1.31 0.71
N HIS A 92 -3.70 2.31 1.58
CA HIS A 92 -3.33 3.67 1.21
C HIS A 92 -1.84 3.85 0.87
N GLY A 93 -1.54 4.82 0.00
CA GLY A 93 -0.19 5.26 -0.33
C GLY A 93 0.43 6.18 0.72
N GLY A 94 1.46 6.93 0.31
CA GLY A 94 2.13 7.92 1.17
C GLY A 94 3.57 7.61 1.52
N GLY A 95 4.28 6.80 0.73
CA GLY A 95 5.71 6.51 0.90
C GLY A 95 6.04 5.81 2.23
N PHE A 96 5.08 5.07 2.80
CA PHE A 96 5.13 4.40 4.11
C PHE A 96 5.22 5.34 5.33
N VAL A 97 5.32 6.65 5.13
CA VAL A 97 5.53 7.66 6.19
C VAL A 97 4.34 8.58 6.37
N TYR A 98 3.35 8.51 5.48
CA TYR A 98 2.15 9.35 5.44
C TYR A 98 0.93 8.54 5.02
N GLY A 99 -0.26 9.08 5.26
CA GLY A 99 -1.54 8.51 4.89
C GLY A 99 -2.29 7.94 6.08
N ASP A 100 -3.58 7.91 5.93
CA ASP A 100 -4.54 7.38 6.89
C ASP A 100 -5.87 7.11 6.17
N LYS A 101 -6.81 6.46 6.85
CA LYS A 101 -8.15 6.18 6.35
C LYS A 101 -8.95 7.46 6.03
N GLU A 102 -8.71 8.55 6.76
CA GLU A 102 -9.39 9.84 6.54
C GLU A 102 -9.00 10.46 5.19
N ARG A 103 -7.74 10.29 4.74
CA ARG A 103 -7.25 10.81 3.45
C ARG A 103 -7.77 10.04 2.26
N TYR A 104 -8.17 8.79 2.47
CA TYR A 104 -8.69 7.92 1.42
C TYR A 104 -10.22 7.77 1.46
N GLN A 105 -10.91 8.38 2.44
CA GLN A 105 -12.34 8.21 2.65
C GLN A 105 -13.17 8.48 1.39
N PHE A 106 -12.92 9.58 0.67
CA PHE A 106 -13.72 9.96 -0.50
C PHE A 106 -13.50 9.02 -1.70
N TYR A 107 -12.25 8.62 -1.93
CA TYR A 107 -11.94 7.59 -2.91
C TYR A 107 -12.65 6.27 -2.55
N CYS A 108 -12.51 5.81 -1.32
CA CYS A 108 -13.15 4.57 -0.87
C CYS A 108 -14.67 4.64 -0.90
N MET A 109 -15.29 5.77 -0.51
CA MET A 109 -16.74 5.95 -0.67
C MET A 109 -17.16 5.95 -2.14
N SER A 110 -16.34 6.48 -3.05
CA SER A 110 -16.61 6.40 -4.48
C SER A 110 -16.58 4.97 -5.03
N LEU A 111 -15.73 4.10 -4.48
CA LEU A 111 -15.74 2.67 -4.80
C LEU A 111 -16.98 1.98 -4.22
N ALA A 112 -17.40 2.38 -3.02
CA ALA A 112 -18.64 1.88 -2.41
C ALA A 112 -19.86 2.24 -3.26
N GLN A 113 -19.96 3.45 -3.82
CA GLN A 113 -21.02 3.84 -4.75
C GLN A 113 -21.07 2.96 -6.01
N ARG A 114 -20.00 2.24 -6.33
CA ARG A 114 -19.91 1.27 -7.45
C ARG A 114 -20.33 -0.15 -7.06
N GLY A 115 -20.88 -0.34 -5.84
CA GLY A 115 -21.51 -1.60 -5.41
C GLY A 115 -20.62 -2.50 -4.56
N PHE A 116 -19.52 -1.99 -4.03
CA PHE A 116 -18.62 -2.75 -3.16
C PHE A 116 -18.80 -2.39 -1.67
N ALA A 117 -18.50 -3.34 -0.79
CA ALA A 117 -18.10 -3.01 0.56
C ALA A 117 -16.60 -2.68 0.56
N VAL A 118 -16.21 -1.54 1.10
CA VAL A 118 -14.82 -1.08 1.06
C VAL A 118 -14.27 -0.98 2.48
N VAL A 119 -13.22 -1.75 2.76
CA VAL A 119 -12.46 -1.69 4.00
C VAL A 119 -11.29 -0.74 3.80
N ASN A 120 -11.37 0.42 4.42
CA ASN A 120 -10.38 1.48 4.37
C ASN A 120 -9.68 1.58 5.72
N TYR A 121 -8.38 1.29 5.81
CA TYR A 121 -7.70 1.23 7.09
C TYR A 121 -6.42 2.06 7.12
N SER A 122 -6.11 2.59 8.30
CA SER A 122 -4.80 3.16 8.60
C SER A 122 -3.87 2.05 9.08
N TYR A 123 -2.62 2.07 8.64
CA TYR A 123 -1.56 1.22 9.18
C TYR A 123 -0.50 2.07 9.88
N ARG A 124 0.27 1.49 10.80
CA ARG A 124 1.34 2.16 11.52
C ARG A 124 2.43 2.64 10.57
N LEU A 125 2.81 3.91 10.69
CA LEU A 125 3.70 4.59 9.75
C LEU A 125 5.17 4.55 10.18
N ALA A 126 6.04 4.51 9.20
CA ALA A 126 7.48 4.74 9.38
C ALA A 126 7.78 6.26 9.52
N PRO A 127 8.89 6.65 10.11
CA PRO A 127 9.94 5.82 10.70
C PRO A 127 9.65 5.35 12.13
N GLU A 128 8.53 5.74 12.72
CA GLU A 128 8.13 5.36 14.10
C GLU A 128 7.91 3.84 14.18
N HIS A 129 7.25 3.28 13.19
CA HIS A 129 7.01 1.85 13.02
C HIS A 129 7.55 1.41 11.66
N ARG A 130 8.72 0.77 11.67
CA ARG A 130 9.39 0.33 10.44
C ARG A 130 8.86 -1.02 9.96
N PHE A 131 9.21 -1.40 8.74
CA PHE A 131 8.95 -2.74 8.23
C PHE A 131 9.37 -3.82 9.26
N PRO A 132 8.51 -4.84 9.51
CA PRO A 132 7.31 -5.21 8.75
C PRO A 132 5.98 -4.71 9.37
N ALA A 133 5.97 -3.64 10.19
CA ALA A 133 4.76 -3.21 10.91
C ALA A 133 3.55 -3.00 9.98
N GLN A 134 3.74 -2.37 8.82
CA GLN A 134 2.68 -2.10 7.83
C GLN A 134 2.05 -3.39 7.29
N LEU A 135 2.90 -4.37 7.00
CA LEU A 135 2.46 -5.67 6.50
C LEU A 135 1.77 -6.51 7.57
N GLN A 136 2.24 -6.41 8.82
CA GLN A 136 1.58 -7.02 9.98
C GLN A 136 0.19 -6.43 10.19
N ASP A 137 0.04 -5.11 10.04
CA ASP A 137 -1.24 -4.42 10.15
C ASP A 137 -2.20 -4.85 9.04
N THR A 138 -1.73 -4.94 7.79
CA THR A 138 -2.51 -5.53 6.69
C THR A 138 -2.98 -6.95 7.04
N ASN A 139 -2.11 -7.79 7.58
CA ASN A 139 -2.45 -9.16 7.98
C ASN A 139 -3.50 -9.21 9.11
N MET A 140 -3.43 -8.27 10.07
CA MET A 140 -4.43 -8.15 11.14
C MET A 140 -5.81 -7.77 10.56
N VAL A 141 -5.88 -6.80 9.65
CA VAL A 141 -7.11 -6.44 8.95
C VAL A 141 -7.68 -7.66 8.21
N MET A 142 -6.87 -8.38 7.45
CA MET A 142 -7.30 -9.56 6.69
C MET A 142 -7.79 -10.72 7.59
N ARG A 143 -7.30 -10.82 8.81
CA ARG A 143 -7.83 -11.77 9.80
C ARG A 143 -9.17 -11.33 10.39
N MET A 144 -9.40 -10.02 10.49
CA MET A 144 -10.60 -9.45 11.11
C MET A 144 -11.80 -9.42 10.16
N ILE A 145 -11.60 -9.21 8.85
CA ILE A 145 -12.69 -8.95 7.89
C ILE A 145 -13.72 -10.07 7.81
N GLY A 146 -13.35 -11.32 8.13
CA GLY A 146 -14.28 -12.45 8.18
C GLY A 146 -15.38 -12.33 9.23
N GLY A 147 -15.24 -11.42 10.21
CA GLY A 147 -16.24 -11.10 11.21
C GLY A 147 -17.19 -9.95 10.84
N LEU A 148 -16.99 -9.30 9.69
CA LEU A 148 -17.76 -8.14 9.25
C LEU A 148 -18.92 -8.56 8.36
N SER A 149 -20.15 -8.27 8.79
CA SER A 149 -21.38 -8.79 8.19
C SER A 149 -21.63 -8.36 6.74
N MET A 150 -21.05 -7.22 6.32
CA MET A 150 -21.23 -6.68 4.97
C MET A 150 -20.18 -7.20 3.97
N ILE A 151 -19.24 -8.03 4.37
CA ILE A 151 -18.17 -8.56 3.52
C ILE A 151 -18.54 -9.93 2.97
N ASP A 152 -18.59 -10.05 1.65
CA ASP A 152 -18.64 -11.36 0.99
C ASP A 152 -17.21 -11.93 0.89
N MET A 153 -16.91 -12.89 1.74
CA MET A 153 -15.60 -13.53 1.82
C MET A 153 -15.23 -14.36 0.58
N ASN A 154 -16.20 -14.64 -0.31
CA ASN A 154 -15.93 -15.32 -1.58
C ASN A 154 -15.46 -14.36 -2.67
N ASN A 155 -15.72 -13.06 -2.50
CA ASN A 155 -15.44 -12.01 -3.47
C ASN A 155 -14.60 -10.88 -2.85
N LEU A 156 -13.36 -11.21 -2.47
CA LEU A 156 -12.39 -10.26 -1.92
C LEU A 156 -11.46 -9.72 -3.00
N PHE A 157 -11.29 -8.43 -3.01
CA PHE A 157 -10.39 -7.69 -3.88
C PHE A 157 -9.44 -6.83 -3.05
N MET A 158 -8.26 -6.53 -3.58
CA MET A 158 -7.30 -5.67 -2.90
C MET A 158 -6.84 -4.56 -3.82
N VAL A 159 -6.91 -3.33 -3.34
CA VAL A 159 -6.40 -2.16 -4.07
C VAL A 159 -5.32 -1.47 -3.26
N GLY A 160 -4.33 -0.92 -3.94
CA GLY A 160 -3.34 -0.05 -3.32
C GLY A 160 -2.73 0.91 -4.32
N ASP A 161 -2.24 2.04 -3.82
CA ASP A 161 -1.56 3.02 -4.66
C ASP A 161 -0.17 3.36 -4.14
N SER A 162 0.78 3.67 -5.05
CA SER A 162 2.13 4.08 -4.67
C SER A 162 2.81 3.08 -3.72
N ALA A 163 3.16 3.49 -2.50
CA ALA A 163 3.66 2.62 -1.43
C ALA A 163 2.61 1.60 -0.96
N GLY A 164 1.32 1.95 -0.99
CA GLY A 164 0.23 1.03 -0.70
C GLY A 164 0.09 -0.07 -1.75
N ALA A 165 0.38 0.24 -3.03
CA ALA A 165 0.46 -0.79 -4.08
C ALA A 165 1.60 -1.78 -3.81
N HIS A 166 2.75 -1.31 -3.30
CA HIS A 166 3.84 -2.21 -2.87
C HIS A 166 3.36 -3.16 -1.75
N LEU A 167 2.72 -2.62 -0.70
CA LEU A 167 2.21 -3.41 0.42
C LEU A 167 1.13 -4.41 -0.02
N ALA A 168 0.18 -3.96 -0.83
CA ALA A 168 -0.89 -4.80 -1.37
C ALA A 168 -0.33 -5.93 -2.25
N CYS A 169 0.59 -5.61 -3.15
CA CYS A 169 1.27 -6.58 -4.01
C CYS A 169 2.08 -7.58 -3.18
N GLN A 170 2.84 -7.09 -2.18
CA GLN A 170 3.62 -7.92 -1.27
C GLN A 170 2.73 -8.88 -0.47
N TYR A 171 1.57 -8.39 0.00
CA TYR A 171 0.62 -9.21 0.73
C TYR A 171 -0.05 -10.27 -0.16
N CYS A 172 -0.49 -9.90 -1.38
CA CYS A 172 -1.01 -10.86 -2.36
C CYS A 172 0.03 -11.93 -2.72
N ALA A 173 1.30 -11.54 -2.90
CA ALA A 173 2.38 -12.50 -3.13
C ALA A 173 2.59 -13.45 -1.93
N ALA A 174 2.46 -12.94 -0.69
CA ALA A 174 2.56 -13.77 0.51
C ALA A 174 1.39 -14.75 0.67
N LEU A 175 0.18 -14.37 0.25
CA LEU A 175 -1.00 -15.24 0.24
C LEU A 175 -0.82 -16.44 -0.71
N THR A 176 -0.13 -16.25 -1.83
CA THR A 176 0.01 -17.27 -2.90
C THR A 176 1.37 -17.97 -2.89
N ASN A 177 2.34 -17.45 -2.13
CA ASN A 177 3.67 -18.03 -1.97
C ASN A 177 4.00 -18.26 -0.49
N PRO A 178 3.75 -19.45 0.08
CA PRO A 178 4.05 -19.75 1.49
C PRO A 178 5.54 -19.61 1.84
N GLY A 179 6.45 -19.76 0.87
CA GLY A 179 7.87 -19.51 1.04
C GLY A 179 8.15 -18.04 1.35
N TYR A 180 7.53 -17.16 0.58
CA TYR A 180 7.64 -15.72 0.78
C TYR A 180 6.97 -15.27 2.08
N ALA A 181 5.80 -15.79 2.41
CA ALA A 181 5.15 -15.49 3.71
C ALA A 181 6.07 -15.81 4.90
N ARG A 182 6.80 -16.94 4.86
CA ARG A 182 7.81 -17.27 5.88
C ARG A 182 8.97 -16.29 5.90
N THR A 183 9.48 -15.87 4.74
CA THR A 183 10.55 -14.85 4.63
C THR A 183 10.11 -13.52 5.25
N LEU A 184 8.84 -13.15 5.07
CA LEU A 184 8.24 -11.94 5.65
C LEU A 184 7.92 -12.10 7.15
N GLY A 185 7.92 -13.31 7.68
CA GLY A 185 7.55 -13.59 9.07
C GLY A 185 6.06 -13.38 9.35
N ILE A 186 5.19 -13.60 8.35
CA ILE A 186 3.74 -13.50 8.49
C ILE A 186 3.07 -14.86 8.27
N GLU A 187 2.03 -15.11 9.04
CA GLU A 187 1.13 -16.23 8.84
C GLU A 187 -0.18 -15.67 8.27
N THR A 188 -0.44 -15.93 6.99
CA THR A 188 -1.61 -15.41 6.29
C THR A 188 -2.87 -16.20 6.66
N PRO A 189 -4.05 -15.54 6.78
CA PRO A 189 -5.32 -16.26 6.94
C PRO A 189 -5.68 -17.03 5.64
N PRO A 190 -6.55 -18.06 5.73
CA PRO A 190 -6.99 -18.82 4.57
C PRO A 190 -8.06 -18.06 3.77
N VAL A 191 -7.65 -16.99 3.11
CA VAL A 191 -8.51 -16.14 2.27
C VAL A 191 -8.00 -16.14 0.83
N THR A 192 -8.89 -15.92 -0.13
CA THR A 192 -8.55 -15.78 -1.54
C THR A 192 -8.85 -14.37 -2.01
N ILE A 193 -7.85 -13.66 -2.54
CA ILE A 193 -8.05 -12.43 -3.29
C ILE A 193 -8.36 -12.80 -4.73
N ARG A 194 -9.55 -12.41 -5.21
CA ARG A 194 -10.03 -12.74 -6.57
C ARG A 194 -9.33 -11.94 -7.65
N ALA A 195 -9.04 -10.68 -7.37
CA ALA A 195 -8.23 -9.81 -8.22
C ALA A 195 -7.66 -8.66 -7.39
N CYS A 196 -6.63 -8.01 -7.90
CA CYS A 196 -6.01 -6.87 -7.25
C CYS A 196 -5.84 -5.70 -8.23
N ALA A 197 -5.74 -4.48 -7.69
CA ALA A 197 -5.46 -3.28 -8.46
C ALA A 197 -4.29 -2.52 -7.84
N PHE A 198 -3.38 -2.07 -8.69
CA PHE A 198 -2.18 -1.37 -8.28
C PHE A 198 -2.07 -0.04 -9.03
N ASN A 199 -2.36 1.03 -8.32
CA ASN A 199 -2.49 2.37 -8.86
C ASN A 199 -1.20 3.17 -8.68
N CYS A 200 -0.53 3.60 -9.76
CA CYS A 200 0.74 4.33 -9.72
C CYS A 200 1.79 3.62 -8.83
N GLY A 201 1.94 2.29 -8.97
CA GLY A 201 2.57 1.42 -7.99
C GLY A 201 4.08 1.54 -7.85
N LEU A 202 4.56 1.37 -6.61
CA LEU A 202 5.97 1.18 -6.29
C LEU A 202 6.30 -0.32 -6.34
N TYR A 203 6.59 -0.86 -7.52
CA TYR A 203 6.85 -2.30 -7.68
C TYR A 203 8.28 -2.73 -7.38
N MET A 204 9.21 -1.80 -7.42
CA MET A 204 10.63 -2.00 -7.07
C MET A 204 11.22 -0.73 -6.49
N PHE A 205 12.18 -0.88 -5.59
CA PHE A 205 12.96 0.25 -5.08
C PHE A 205 14.13 0.57 -6.01
N ASP A 206 14.25 1.83 -6.42
CA ASP A 206 15.49 2.35 -7.01
C ASP A 206 16.44 2.77 -5.88
N PRO A 207 17.64 2.15 -5.77
CA PRO A 207 18.55 2.42 -4.65
C PRO A 207 19.05 3.88 -4.56
N LYS A 208 18.96 4.64 -5.65
CA LYS A 208 19.36 6.05 -5.69
C LYS A 208 18.16 6.97 -5.43
N LYS A 209 17.06 6.78 -6.19
CA LYS A 209 15.90 7.67 -6.15
C LYS A 209 15.07 7.46 -4.86
N ASP A 210 14.91 6.23 -4.41
CA ASP A 210 14.06 5.89 -3.27
C ASP A 210 14.85 5.74 -1.96
N ARG A 211 16.13 6.10 -1.96
CA ARG A 211 17.06 5.88 -0.85
C ARG A 211 16.52 6.38 0.50
N MET A 212 15.96 7.59 0.54
CA MET A 212 15.48 8.16 1.80
C MET A 212 14.18 7.52 2.27
N MET A 213 13.26 7.23 1.34
CA MET A 213 12.04 6.51 1.63
C MET A 213 12.35 5.10 2.16
N ALA A 214 13.23 4.36 1.48
CA ALA A 214 13.66 3.04 1.93
C ALA A 214 14.31 3.07 3.33
N ARG A 215 15.13 4.08 3.63
CA ARG A 215 15.74 4.27 4.95
C ARG A 215 14.72 4.57 6.05
N CYS A 216 13.66 5.32 5.75
CA CYS A 216 12.58 5.54 6.70
C CYS A 216 11.80 4.25 6.96
N TYR A 217 11.50 3.52 5.89
CA TYR A 217 10.69 2.30 5.91
C TYR A 217 11.40 1.10 6.54
N LEU A 218 12.68 0.88 6.20
CA LEU A 218 13.48 -0.26 6.62
C LEU A 218 14.38 0.09 7.82
N ASP A 219 14.70 -0.88 8.66
CA ASP A 219 15.66 -0.71 9.76
C ASP A 219 17.07 -1.11 9.31
N GLY A 220 17.56 -0.46 8.27
CA GLY A 220 18.86 -0.74 7.69
C GLY A 220 18.95 -0.41 6.19
N PRO A 221 20.05 -0.79 5.54
CA PRO A 221 20.20 -0.60 4.10
C PRO A 221 19.26 -1.52 3.31
N LEU A 222 18.80 -1.05 2.15
CA LEU A 222 17.89 -1.81 1.27
C LEU A 222 18.46 -3.19 0.88
N SER A 223 19.78 -3.31 0.76
CA SER A 223 20.45 -4.59 0.44
C SER A 223 20.17 -5.71 1.45
N ASP A 224 19.95 -5.35 2.73
CA ASP A 224 19.70 -6.33 3.79
C ASP A 224 18.24 -6.82 3.80
N TYR A 225 17.41 -6.25 2.95
CA TYR A 225 15.99 -6.54 2.78
C TYR A 225 15.64 -6.99 1.36
N SER A 226 16.64 -7.31 0.54
CA SER A 226 16.43 -7.66 -0.87
C SER A 226 15.49 -8.86 -1.04
N ASP A 227 15.62 -9.89 -0.21
CA ASP A 227 14.75 -11.07 -0.19
C ASP A 227 13.30 -10.75 0.22
N LYS A 228 13.09 -9.67 0.97
CA LYS A 228 11.79 -9.24 1.49
C LYS A 228 11.11 -8.20 0.59
N THR A 229 11.87 -7.36 -0.09
CA THR A 229 11.35 -6.26 -0.92
C THR A 229 11.34 -6.57 -2.43
N ASP A 230 11.91 -7.70 -2.85
CA ASP A 230 11.89 -8.14 -4.24
C ASP A 230 10.55 -8.80 -4.58
N LEU A 231 9.62 -8.01 -5.12
CA LEU A 231 8.34 -8.52 -5.62
C LEU A 231 8.54 -9.39 -6.86
N PHE A 232 9.51 -9.05 -7.74
CA PHE A 232 9.73 -9.75 -9.00
C PHE A 232 10.20 -11.18 -8.82
N GLY A 233 10.95 -11.47 -7.76
CA GLY A 233 11.43 -12.83 -7.45
C GLY A 233 10.45 -13.65 -6.60
N ASN A 234 9.40 -13.04 -6.04
CA ASN A 234 8.51 -13.70 -5.09
C ASN A 234 7.07 -13.88 -5.58
N ILE A 235 6.68 -13.22 -6.69
CA ILE A 235 5.38 -13.44 -7.34
C ILE A 235 5.45 -14.73 -8.16
N THR A 236 4.42 -15.57 -8.02
CA THR A 236 4.27 -16.86 -8.70
C THR A 236 3.07 -16.85 -9.67
N GLU A 237 2.89 -17.91 -10.43
CA GLU A 237 1.75 -18.10 -11.34
C GLU A 237 0.39 -18.13 -10.62
N ASP A 238 0.38 -18.38 -9.31
CA ASP A 238 -0.82 -18.38 -8.47
C ASP A 238 -1.22 -16.96 -8.01
N PHE A 239 -0.48 -15.92 -8.42
CA PHE A 239 -0.80 -14.54 -8.06
C PHE A 239 -2.15 -14.11 -8.64
N PRO A 240 -2.98 -13.33 -7.91
CA PRO A 240 -4.29 -12.94 -8.42
C PRO A 240 -4.22 -12.10 -9.70
N PRO A 241 -5.24 -12.17 -10.58
CA PRO A 241 -5.39 -11.24 -11.70
C PRO A 241 -5.19 -9.79 -11.29
N ALA A 242 -4.48 -8.99 -12.10
CA ALA A 242 -4.03 -7.68 -11.70
C ALA A 242 -4.42 -6.57 -12.68
N PHE A 243 -5.11 -5.54 -12.18
CA PHE A 243 -5.29 -4.24 -12.85
C PHE A 243 -4.11 -3.35 -12.47
N ILE A 244 -3.33 -2.92 -13.44
CA ILE A 244 -2.16 -2.08 -13.25
C ILE A 244 -2.43 -0.72 -13.86
N MET A 245 -2.43 0.33 -13.05
CA MET A 245 -2.71 1.68 -13.52
C MET A 245 -1.54 2.62 -13.28
N THR A 246 -1.26 3.46 -14.25
CA THR A 246 -0.35 4.61 -14.15
C THR A 246 -0.85 5.76 -15.03
N SER A 247 -0.13 6.86 -15.06
CA SER A 247 -0.47 8.01 -15.89
C SER A 247 0.75 8.65 -16.54
N THR A 248 0.51 9.43 -17.58
CA THR A 248 1.60 10.10 -18.35
C THR A 248 2.35 11.15 -17.54
N GLY A 249 1.81 11.60 -16.39
CA GLY A 249 2.47 12.52 -15.45
C GLY A 249 2.96 11.86 -14.17
N ASP A 250 2.84 10.55 -14.04
CA ASP A 250 3.28 9.80 -12.86
C ASP A 250 4.81 9.61 -12.85
N PHE A 251 5.46 10.00 -11.76
CA PHE A 251 6.91 9.81 -11.61
C PHE A 251 7.32 8.33 -11.41
N LEU A 252 6.38 7.43 -11.12
CA LEU A 252 6.59 5.99 -11.06
C LEU A 252 6.18 5.26 -12.35
N GLN A 253 5.69 5.96 -13.38
CA GLN A 253 5.18 5.40 -14.62
C GLN A 253 6.09 4.31 -15.22
N ALA A 254 7.40 4.57 -15.27
CA ALA A 254 8.38 3.65 -15.86
C ALA A 254 8.51 2.29 -15.13
N ARG A 255 7.85 2.13 -13.97
CA ARG A 255 7.85 0.88 -13.20
C ARG A 255 6.66 -0.04 -13.53
N ALA A 256 5.63 0.51 -14.16
CA ALA A 256 4.40 -0.23 -14.45
C ALA A 256 4.58 -1.28 -15.56
N GLU A 257 5.20 -0.90 -16.68
CA GLU A 257 5.42 -1.80 -17.83
C GLU A 257 6.29 -3.03 -17.48
N PRO A 258 7.45 -2.90 -16.81
CA PRO A 258 8.24 -4.07 -16.39
C PRO A 258 7.47 -5.00 -15.46
N PHE A 259 6.59 -4.46 -14.60
CA PHE A 259 5.76 -5.25 -13.69
C PHE A 259 4.67 -6.00 -14.46
N ALA A 260 3.94 -5.36 -15.36
CA ALA A 260 2.97 -6.00 -16.23
C ALA A 260 3.61 -7.09 -17.09
N ALA A 261 4.79 -6.82 -17.66
CA ALA A 261 5.54 -7.81 -18.46
C ALA A 261 5.98 -9.02 -17.62
N LEU A 262 6.32 -8.83 -16.34
CA LEU A 262 6.57 -9.94 -15.42
C LEU A 262 5.33 -10.82 -15.29
N LEU A 263 4.17 -10.24 -14.95
CA LEU A 263 2.92 -10.99 -14.75
C LEU A 263 2.53 -11.77 -16.02
N THR A 264 2.59 -11.12 -17.17
CA THR A 264 2.34 -11.79 -18.47
C THR A 264 3.28 -12.96 -18.70
N ARG A 265 4.58 -12.79 -18.42
CA ARG A 265 5.59 -13.85 -18.62
C ARG A 265 5.35 -15.08 -17.77
N ILE A 266 4.84 -14.91 -16.55
CA ILE A 266 4.55 -16.03 -15.62
C ILE A 266 3.12 -16.54 -15.72
N GLY A 267 2.32 -16.04 -16.70
CA GLY A 267 0.97 -16.53 -16.98
C GLY A 267 -0.13 -15.93 -16.10
N VAL A 268 0.16 -14.88 -15.33
CA VAL A 268 -0.84 -14.16 -14.54
C VAL A 268 -1.62 -13.19 -15.43
N GLU A 269 -2.96 -13.26 -15.40
CA GLU A 269 -3.84 -12.32 -16.09
C GLU A 269 -3.60 -10.90 -15.59
N ASN A 270 -3.38 -9.96 -16.52
CA ASN A 270 -3.18 -8.58 -16.14
C ASN A 270 -3.58 -7.60 -17.24
N GLU A 271 -3.98 -6.40 -16.83
CA GLU A 271 -4.27 -5.26 -17.71
C GLU A 271 -3.43 -4.07 -17.28
N LEU A 272 -2.67 -3.50 -18.22
CA LEU A 272 -1.91 -2.25 -18.00
C LEU A 272 -2.66 -1.07 -18.63
N HIS A 273 -3.06 -0.12 -17.82
CA HIS A 273 -3.74 1.10 -18.23
C HIS A 273 -2.85 2.33 -17.97
N VAL A 274 -2.60 3.10 -19.01
CA VAL A 274 -1.86 4.38 -18.93
C VAL A 274 -2.85 5.51 -19.25
N TYR A 275 -3.18 6.31 -18.25
CA TYR A 275 -4.12 7.43 -18.40
C TYR A 275 -3.40 8.73 -18.75
N GLY A 276 -4.10 9.55 -19.54
CA GLY A 276 -3.56 10.83 -20.01
C GLY A 276 -2.82 10.70 -21.35
N ASP A 277 -2.49 11.86 -21.91
CA ASP A 277 -1.82 12.03 -23.19
C ASP A 277 -0.81 13.19 -23.11
N GLU A 278 -0.35 13.72 -24.25
CA GLU A 278 0.59 14.83 -24.28
C GLU A 278 0.01 16.16 -23.78
N GLU A 279 -1.31 16.37 -23.97
CA GLU A 279 -2.02 17.59 -23.60
C GLU A 279 -2.56 17.55 -22.18
N ASN A 280 -2.98 16.36 -21.72
CA ASN A 280 -3.50 16.14 -20.38
C ASN A 280 -2.68 15.06 -19.66
N ARG A 281 -1.78 15.49 -18.78
CA ARG A 281 -0.86 14.62 -18.03
C ARG A 281 -1.24 14.57 -16.55
N PRO A 282 -2.19 13.70 -16.17
CA PRO A 282 -2.56 13.55 -14.77
C PRO A 282 -1.34 13.11 -13.94
N GLY A 283 -1.24 13.66 -12.73
CA GLY A 283 -0.12 13.39 -11.82
C GLY A 283 -0.24 12.05 -11.12
N HIS A 284 0.71 11.80 -10.25
CA HIS A 284 0.75 10.63 -9.38
C HIS A 284 -0.54 10.52 -8.54
N VAL A 285 -1.14 9.33 -8.46
CA VAL A 285 -2.39 8.99 -7.72
C VAL A 285 -3.59 9.88 -8.05
N PHE A 286 -3.71 10.33 -9.29
CA PHE A 286 -4.79 11.21 -9.77
C PHE A 286 -6.20 10.62 -9.55
N HIS A 287 -6.33 9.29 -9.52
CA HIS A 287 -7.57 8.56 -9.32
C HIS A 287 -8.25 8.86 -7.96
N CYS A 288 -7.48 9.29 -6.96
CA CYS A 288 -8.02 9.72 -5.68
C CYS A 288 -8.78 11.06 -5.77
N ASN A 289 -8.62 11.85 -6.85
CA ASN A 289 -9.44 13.03 -7.10
C ASN A 289 -10.76 12.62 -7.78
N ILE A 290 -11.76 12.28 -6.99
CA ILE A 290 -13.07 11.80 -7.47
C ILE A 290 -13.85 12.84 -8.30
N ARG A 291 -13.43 14.12 -8.30
CA ARG A 291 -14.02 15.18 -9.12
C ARG A 291 -13.40 15.28 -10.51
N ASP A 292 -12.25 14.65 -10.71
CA ASP A 292 -11.59 14.59 -12.01
C ASP A 292 -12.28 13.52 -12.86
N PRO A 293 -12.79 13.85 -14.05
CA PRO A 293 -13.45 12.88 -14.92
C PRO A 293 -12.54 11.69 -15.30
N LEU A 294 -11.23 11.93 -15.42
CA LEU A 294 -10.27 10.87 -15.71
C LEU A 294 -10.04 9.97 -14.50
N GLY A 295 -10.03 10.55 -13.29
CA GLY A 295 -9.99 9.80 -12.04
C GLY A 295 -11.25 8.94 -11.86
N ALA A 296 -12.42 9.50 -12.11
CA ALA A 296 -13.69 8.76 -12.08
C ALA A 296 -13.71 7.60 -13.09
N ARG A 297 -13.24 7.83 -14.33
CA ARG A 297 -13.11 6.79 -15.36
C ARG A 297 -12.14 5.68 -14.93
N CYS A 298 -11.00 6.04 -14.35
CA CYS A 298 -10.05 5.07 -13.82
C CYS A 298 -10.71 4.17 -12.77
N ASN A 299 -11.44 4.76 -11.82
CA ASN A 299 -12.14 4.01 -10.78
C ASN A 299 -13.28 3.13 -11.36
N ASP A 300 -13.94 3.56 -12.46
CA ASP A 300 -14.93 2.74 -13.18
C ASP A 300 -14.26 1.53 -13.86
N ASP A 301 -13.10 1.72 -14.49
CA ASP A 301 -12.35 0.65 -15.16
C ASP A 301 -11.84 -0.38 -14.13
N GLU A 302 -11.30 0.08 -12.99
CA GLU A 302 -10.86 -0.75 -11.88
C GLU A 302 -12.01 -1.59 -11.30
N CYS A 303 -13.14 -0.97 -10.98
CA CYS A 303 -14.31 -1.68 -10.46
C CYS A 303 -14.89 -2.66 -11.47
N ARG A 304 -14.87 -2.32 -12.77
CA ARG A 304 -15.29 -3.23 -13.84
C ARG A 304 -14.35 -4.44 -13.94
N PHE A 305 -13.06 -4.25 -13.76
CA PHE A 305 -12.09 -5.34 -13.67
C PHE A 305 -12.43 -6.27 -12.51
N PHE A 306 -12.67 -5.75 -11.32
CA PHE A 306 -13.05 -6.56 -10.16
C PHE A 306 -14.35 -7.34 -10.38
N MET A 307 -15.38 -6.68 -10.93
CA MET A 307 -16.68 -7.34 -11.19
C MET A 307 -16.59 -8.52 -12.17
N ARG A 308 -15.63 -8.54 -13.08
CA ARG A 308 -15.39 -9.72 -13.96
C ARG A 308 -14.82 -10.93 -13.22
N HIS A 309 -14.29 -10.74 -12.02
CA HIS A 309 -13.66 -11.77 -11.20
C HIS A 309 -14.52 -12.18 -9.98
N THR A 310 -15.77 -11.71 -9.91
CA THR A 310 -16.73 -12.21 -8.92
C THR A 310 -17.20 -13.63 -9.25
N VAL A 311 -17.50 -14.43 -8.21
CA VAL A 311 -18.03 -15.81 -8.32
C VAL A 311 -19.41 -15.93 -7.72
#